data_f15edd05fd2027f49d82e4346cbbee20
#
_entry.id   f15edd05fd2027f49d82e4346cbbee20
#
_cell.length_a   1.000
_cell.length_b   1.000
_cell.length_c   1.000
_cell.angle_alpha   90.00
_cell.angle_beta   90.00
_cell.angle_gamma   90.00
#
_symmetry.space_group_name_H-M   'P 1'
#
loop_
_entity.id
_entity.type
_entity.pdbx_description
1 polymer ?
#
loop_
_entity_poly.entity_id
_entity_poly.type
_entity_poly.pdbx_seq_one_letter_code
_entity_poly.pdbx_strand_id
1 'polypeptide(L)'
;MARTPKITNQQILDAAREVFLQKGFSGSTLEIAQRAGISEASIFKRFATKEDLFFAAMGMPDTAPWIKELEVFCGQGDLKQNLVAIFLQILDFYSVVFPRMMMLRSRGMDLPEMRGKNAKPVQELKILMDFLEREMNQGRLRSCDAQALAHMIMGALMNYVFLGQISSPMTSPTHSPQTGIELHQSVKSSTATRLFVENLVEIVWQGIAPH
;
A
#
# COMPACT_ATOMS: atom_id res chain seq x y z
N MET A 1 -21.92 -2.28 -36.31
CA MET A 1 -20.85 -3.11 -35.72
C MET A 1 -20.36 -2.40 -34.46
N ALA A 2 -20.58 -2.96 -33.29
CA ALA A 2 -20.11 -2.40 -32.04
C ALA A 2 -18.57 -2.50 -32.00
N ARG A 3 -17.90 -1.35 -31.83
CA ARG A 3 -16.45 -1.25 -31.73
C ARG A 3 -16.04 -1.88 -30.41
N THR A 4 -15.32 -3.01 -30.43
CA THR A 4 -14.78 -3.64 -29.23
C THR A 4 -14.03 -2.59 -28.41
N PRO A 5 -14.31 -2.41 -27.11
CA PRO A 5 -13.63 -1.39 -26.31
C PRO A 5 -12.13 -1.65 -26.34
N LYS A 6 -11.36 -0.62 -26.67
CA LYS A 6 -9.91 -0.68 -26.77
C LYS A 6 -9.34 -0.81 -25.35
N ILE A 7 -8.88 -2.00 -24.97
CA ILE A 7 -8.28 -2.24 -23.66
C ILE A 7 -7.10 -1.29 -23.41
N THR A 8 -7.09 -0.65 -22.26
CA THR A 8 -6.07 0.31 -21.83
C THR A 8 -4.81 -0.39 -21.31
N ASN A 9 -3.69 0.32 -21.29
CA ASN A 9 -2.47 -0.20 -20.64
C ASN A 9 -2.73 -0.48 -19.15
N GLN A 10 -3.52 0.35 -18.48
CA GLN A 10 -3.85 0.17 -17.07
C GLN A 10 -4.55 -1.17 -16.80
N GLN A 11 -5.52 -1.55 -17.62
CA GLN A 11 -6.20 -2.85 -17.48
C GLN A 11 -5.25 -4.05 -17.65
N ILE A 12 -4.25 -3.93 -18.56
CA ILE A 12 -3.22 -4.96 -18.70
C ILE A 12 -2.31 -5.00 -17.46
N LEU A 13 -1.89 -3.85 -16.96
CA LEU A 13 -1.05 -3.74 -15.78
C LEU A 13 -1.76 -4.26 -14.51
N ASP A 14 -3.06 -4.02 -14.38
CA ASP A 14 -3.85 -4.53 -13.26
C ASP A 14 -3.94 -6.06 -13.30
N ALA A 15 -4.26 -6.64 -14.47
CA ALA A 15 -4.26 -8.10 -14.66
C ALA A 15 -2.86 -8.72 -14.42
N ALA A 16 -1.81 -8.06 -14.92
CA ALA A 16 -0.43 -8.51 -14.73
C ALA A 16 -0.02 -8.47 -13.26
N ARG A 17 -0.41 -7.41 -12.53
CA ARG A 17 -0.15 -7.25 -11.10
C ARG A 17 -0.77 -8.38 -10.30
N GLU A 18 -2.03 -8.71 -10.56
CA GLU A 18 -2.71 -9.82 -9.89
C GLU A 18 -1.98 -11.15 -10.09
N VAL A 19 -1.63 -11.48 -11.35
CA VAL A 19 -0.94 -12.74 -11.65
C VAL A 19 0.45 -12.78 -11.00
N PHE A 20 1.21 -11.70 -11.08
CA PHE A 20 2.55 -11.65 -10.51
C PHE A 20 2.54 -11.63 -8.98
N LEU A 21 1.56 -11.02 -8.32
CA LEU A 21 1.44 -11.07 -6.86
C LEU A 21 1.08 -12.47 -6.38
N GLN A 22 0.30 -13.24 -7.16
CA GLN A 22 -0.07 -14.61 -6.83
C GLN A 22 1.03 -15.63 -7.11
N LYS A 23 1.72 -15.50 -8.25
CA LYS A 23 2.61 -16.56 -8.82
C LYS A 23 4.08 -16.12 -8.93
N GLY A 24 4.40 -14.94 -8.43
CA GLY A 24 5.72 -14.34 -8.62
C GLY A 24 5.98 -14.05 -10.11
N PHE A 25 7.25 -13.85 -10.44
CA PHE A 25 7.67 -13.63 -11.82
C PHE A 25 7.41 -14.84 -12.74
N SER A 26 7.18 -16.05 -12.18
CA SER A 26 6.83 -17.25 -12.98
C SER A 26 5.42 -17.18 -13.58
N GLY A 27 4.57 -16.26 -13.14
CA GLY A 27 3.23 -16.05 -13.69
C GLY A 27 3.24 -15.94 -15.22
N SER A 28 2.28 -16.59 -15.88
CA SER A 28 2.24 -16.71 -17.34
C SER A 28 1.68 -15.45 -18.00
N THR A 29 2.35 -14.95 -19.04
CA THR A 29 1.85 -13.87 -19.89
C THR A 29 0.57 -14.26 -20.65
N LEU A 30 0.39 -15.54 -20.93
CA LEU A 30 -0.85 -16.06 -21.50
C LEU A 30 -2.02 -15.91 -20.49
N GLU A 31 -1.80 -16.22 -19.22
CA GLU A 31 -2.82 -16.03 -18.17
C GLU A 31 -3.16 -14.54 -18.00
N ILE A 32 -2.15 -13.66 -18.03
CA ILE A 32 -2.35 -12.23 -18.00
C ILE A 32 -3.23 -11.78 -19.18
N ALA A 33 -2.93 -12.28 -20.39
CA ALA A 33 -3.69 -11.97 -21.60
C ALA A 33 -5.15 -12.41 -21.48
N GLN A 34 -5.38 -13.63 -20.98
CA GLN A 34 -6.74 -14.16 -20.74
C GLN A 34 -7.50 -13.30 -19.73
N ARG A 35 -6.86 -12.92 -18.62
CA ARG A 35 -7.45 -12.05 -17.59
C ARG A 35 -7.79 -10.65 -18.10
N ALA A 36 -6.90 -10.10 -18.93
CA ALA A 36 -7.10 -8.79 -19.57
C ALA A 36 -8.08 -8.84 -20.77
N GLY A 37 -8.51 -10.02 -21.21
CA GLY A 37 -9.41 -10.17 -22.36
C GLY A 37 -8.75 -9.81 -23.69
N ILE A 38 -7.43 -10.06 -23.86
CA ILE A 38 -6.66 -9.77 -25.08
C ILE A 38 -5.77 -10.96 -25.48
N SER A 39 -5.15 -10.86 -26.64
CA SER A 39 -4.10 -11.82 -27.03
C SER A 39 -2.76 -11.49 -26.37
N GLU A 40 -1.95 -12.51 -26.13
CA GLU A 40 -0.58 -12.35 -25.62
C GLU A 40 0.27 -11.46 -26.55
N ALA A 41 0.09 -11.58 -27.87
CA ALA A 41 0.73 -10.71 -28.84
C ALA A 41 0.37 -9.21 -28.64
N SER A 42 -0.82 -8.94 -28.14
CA SER A 42 -1.25 -7.56 -27.82
C SER A 42 -0.53 -7.00 -26.59
N ILE A 43 -0.13 -7.86 -25.64
CA ILE A 43 0.73 -7.47 -24.51
C ILE A 43 2.10 -7.06 -25.03
N PHE A 44 2.75 -7.94 -25.83
CA PHE A 44 4.11 -7.70 -26.33
C PHE A 44 4.23 -6.57 -27.36
N LYS A 45 3.12 -6.11 -27.92
CA LYS A 45 3.10 -4.85 -28.69
C LYS A 45 3.25 -3.58 -27.82
N ARG A 46 3.02 -3.69 -26.51
CA ARG A 46 3.02 -2.56 -25.58
C ARG A 46 4.14 -2.63 -24.55
N PHE A 47 4.54 -3.85 -24.21
CA PHE A 47 5.64 -4.15 -23.28
C PHE A 47 6.59 -5.09 -24.00
N ALA A 48 7.81 -4.63 -24.29
CA ALA A 48 8.74 -5.35 -25.14
C ALA A 48 9.12 -6.74 -24.60
N THR A 49 9.21 -6.84 -23.26
CA THR A 49 9.56 -8.08 -22.56
C THR A 49 8.60 -8.36 -21.41
N LYS A 50 8.64 -9.57 -20.87
CA LYS A 50 7.93 -9.93 -19.64
C LYS A 50 8.46 -9.15 -18.44
N GLU A 51 9.76 -8.87 -18.43
CA GLU A 51 10.41 -8.01 -17.44
C GLU A 51 9.82 -6.59 -17.45
N ASP A 52 9.70 -5.98 -18.63
CA ASP A 52 9.11 -4.64 -18.76
C ASP A 52 7.67 -4.61 -18.25
N LEU A 53 6.87 -5.65 -18.59
CA LEU A 53 5.51 -5.79 -18.09
C LEU A 53 5.49 -5.95 -16.57
N PHE A 54 6.39 -6.76 -16.01
CA PHE A 54 6.49 -6.99 -14.58
C PHE A 54 6.82 -5.70 -13.82
N PHE A 55 7.83 -4.96 -14.28
CA PHE A 55 8.24 -3.72 -13.65
C PHE A 55 7.15 -2.65 -13.75
N ALA A 56 6.52 -2.51 -14.90
CA ALA A 56 5.41 -1.60 -15.07
C ALA A 56 4.21 -1.97 -14.19
N ALA A 57 3.90 -3.26 -14.05
CA ALA A 57 2.81 -3.75 -13.19
C ALA A 57 3.09 -3.56 -11.70
N MET A 58 4.36 -3.73 -11.28
CA MET A 58 4.80 -3.54 -9.89
C MET A 58 5.10 -2.08 -9.54
N GLY A 59 4.93 -1.15 -10.48
CA GLY A 59 5.21 0.27 -10.29
C GLY A 59 4.67 0.82 -8.97
N MET A 60 5.47 1.67 -8.33
CA MET A 60 5.10 2.31 -7.07
C MET A 60 4.25 3.54 -7.34
N PRO A 61 3.22 3.82 -6.53
CA PRO A 61 2.48 5.07 -6.62
C PRO A 61 3.40 6.28 -6.40
N ASP A 62 3.16 7.36 -7.11
CA ASP A 62 3.97 8.58 -6.96
C ASP A 62 3.80 9.24 -5.59
N THR A 63 2.59 9.21 -5.05
CA THR A 63 2.24 9.84 -3.76
C THR A 63 1.32 8.93 -2.96
N ALA A 64 1.57 8.82 -1.67
CA ALA A 64 0.69 8.13 -0.75
C ALA A 64 -0.58 8.97 -0.48
N PRO A 65 -1.79 8.41 -0.67
CA PRO A 65 -3.05 9.16 -0.53
C PRO A 65 -3.21 9.82 0.85
N TRP A 66 -2.77 9.16 1.92
CA TRP A 66 -2.88 9.64 3.31
C TRP A 66 -2.12 10.95 3.57
N ILE A 67 -1.14 11.30 2.72
CA ILE A 67 -0.41 12.58 2.83
C ILE A 67 -1.36 13.77 2.63
N LYS A 68 -2.28 13.66 1.67
CA LYS A 68 -3.28 14.71 1.43
C LYS A 68 -4.25 14.86 2.60
N GLU A 69 -4.60 13.74 3.25
CA GLU A 69 -5.47 13.77 4.42
C GLU A 69 -4.80 14.48 5.61
N LEU A 70 -3.50 14.33 5.81
CA LEU A 70 -2.76 15.09 6.82
C LEU A 70 -2.89 16.61 6.62
N GLU A 71 -2.84 17.06 5.36
CA GLU A 71 -3.01 18.49 5.05
C GLU A 71 -4.43 18.97 5.36
N VAL A 72 -5.43 18.17 5.01
CA VAL A 72 -6.86 18.50 5.23
C VAL A 72 -7.21 18.52 6.72
N PHE A 73 -6.69 17.56 7.49
CA PHE A 73 -7.04 17.39 8.90
C PHE A 73 -6.22 18.27 9.85
N CYS A 74 -5.12 18.85 9.38
CA CYS A 74 -4.24 19.65 10.23
C CYS A 74 -5.01 20.82 10.86
N GLY A 75 -5.06 20.84 12.20
CA GLY A 75 -5.78 21.85 12.96
C GLY A 75 -7.31 21.79 12.88
N GLN A 76 -7.88 20.75 12.28
CA GLN A 76 -9.31 20.63 12.03
C GLN A 76 -9.94 19.44 12.77
N GLY A 77 -11.23 19.55 13.09
CA GLY A 77 -12.06 18.46 13.61
C GLY A 77 -11.56 17.80 14.88
N ASP A 78 -12.02 16.57 15.12
CA ASP A 78 -11.58 15.72 16.23
C ASP A 78 -10.26 15.02 15.85
N LEU A 79 -9.17 15.42 16.48
CA LEU A 79 -7.83 14.90 16.14
C LEU A 79 -7.71 13.40 16.38
N LYS A 80 -8.35 12.85 17.41
CA LYS A 80 -8.31 11.41 17.68
C LYS A 80 -8.98 10.62 16.56
N GLN A 81 -10.13 11.08 16.07
CA GLN A 81 -10.81 10.48 14.93
C GLN A 81 -10.01 10.64 13.62
N ASN A 82 -9.40 11.81 13.45
CA ASN A 82 -8.51 12.06 12.30
C ASN A 82 -7.31 11.12 12.28
N LEU A 83 -6.68 10.85 13.43
CA LEU A 83 -5.58 9.87 13.54
C LEU A 83 -6.04 8.46 13.17
N VAL A 84 -7.23 8.03 13.58
CA VAL A 84 -7.81 6.75 13.17
C VAL A 84 -7.96 6.68 11.65
N ALA A 85 -8.52 7.72 11.03
CA ALA A 85 -8.71 7.78 9.58
C ALA A 85 -7.37 7.73 8.82
N ILE A 86 -6.38 8.52 9.26
CA ILE A 86 -5.03 8.55 8.67
C ILE A 86 -4.35 7.19 8.79
N PHE A 87 -4.37 6.55 9.97
CA PHE A 87 -3.70 5.27 10.19
C PHE A 87 -4.32 4.14 9.37
N LEU A 88 -5.64 4.14 9.20
CA LEU A 88 -6.31 3.21 8.28
C LEU A 88 -5.85 3.40 6.84
N GLN A 89 -5.72 4.64 6.37
CA GLN A 89 -5.22 4.91 5.02
C GLN A 89 -3.74 4.54 4.84
N ILE A 90 -2.91 4.72 5.88
CA ILE A 90 -1.52 4.26 5.89
C ILE A 90 -1.48 2.74 5.73
N LEU A 91 -2.28 1.99 6.50
CA LEU A 91 -2.36 0.53 6.40
C LEU A 91 -2.85 0.09 5.03
N ASP A 92 -3.90 0.70 4.49
CA ASP A 92 -4.42 0.40 3.16
C ASP A 92 -3.36 0.62 2.07
N PHE A 93 -2.65 1.73 2.13
CA PHE A 93 -1.58 2.05 1.18
C PHE A 93 -0.43 1.03 1.24
N TYR A 94 0.10 0.77 2.43
CA TYR A 94 1.25 -0.13 2.57
C TYR A 94 0.89 -1.60 2.40
N SER A 95 -0.37 -2.00 2.64
CA SER A 95 -0.83 -3.36 2.31
C SER A 95 -0.72 -3.67 0.81
N VAL A 96 -0.84 -2.64 -0.02
CA VAL A 96 -0.71 -2.74 -1.48
C VAL A 96 0.74 -2.56 -1.94
N VAL A 97 1.46 -1.61 -1.34
CA VAL A 97 2.83 -1.23 -1.76
C VAL A 97 3.87 -2.24 -1.28
N PHE A 98 3.74 -2.74 -0.06
CA PHE A 98 4.75 -3.62 0.55
C PHE A 98 4.97 -4.93 -0.24
N PRO A 99 3.94 -5.70 -0.66
CA PRO A 99 4.14 -6.89 -1.48
C PRO A 99 4.83 -6.59 -2.81
N ARG A 100 4.48 -5.47 -3.46
CA ARG A 100 5.12 -5.05 -4.72
C ARG A 100 6.60 -4.75 -4.51
N MET A 101 6.92 -4.02 -3.46
CA MET A 101 8.31 -3.71 -3.09
C MET A 101 9.12 -4.97 -2.83
N MET A 102 8.58 -5.93 -2.06
CA MET A 102 9.24 -7.20 -1.78
C MET A 102 9.48 -7.98 -3.07
N MET A 103 8.51 -7.98 -3.99
CA MET A 103 8.62 -8.67 -5.27
C MET A 103 9.69 -8.05 -6.17
N LEU A 104 9.77 -6.72 -6.24
CA LEU A 104 10.82 -6.02 -6.97
C LEU A 104 12.21 -6.32 -6.39
N ARG A 105 12.34 -6.27 -5.07
CA ARG A 105 13.61 -6.58 -4.38
C ARG A 105 14.05 -8.03 -4.55
N SER A 106 13.12 -8.99 -4.54
CA SER A 106 13.46 -10.40 -4.78
C SER A 106 14.06 -10.65 -6.17
N ARG A 107 13.86 -9.75 -7.11
CA ARG A 107 14.46 -9.77 -8.46
C ARG A 107 15.77 -8.99 -8.56
N GLY A 108 16.31 -8.57 -7.43
CA GLY A 108 17.57 -7.80 -7.41
C GLY A 108 17.43 -6.37 -7.93
N MET A 109 16.19 -5.87 -8.08
CA MET A 109 15.99 -4.49 -8.50
C MET A 109 16.45 -3.52 -7.43
N ASP A 110 17.27 -2.60 -7.88
CA ASP A 110 17.55 -1.40 -7.12
C ASP A 110 16.35 -0.44 -7.26
N LEU A 111 15.83 -0.01 -6.13
CA LEU A 111 14.76 0.98 -6.06
C LEU A 111 15.37 2.30 -5.57
N PRO A 112 15.85 3.18 -6.46
CA PRO A 112 16.50 4.44 -6.06
C PRO A 112 15.59 5.28 -5.16
N GLU A 113 14.27 5.22 -5.40
CA GLU A 113 13.23 5.90 -4.62
C GLU A 113 13.14 5.41 -3.16
N MET A 114 13.75 4.26 -2.85
CA MET A 114 13.80 3.65 -1.52
C MET A 114 15.16 3.82 -0.84
N ARG A 115 16.08 4.59 -1.43
CA ARG A 115 17.44 4.77 -0.92
C ARG A 115 17.77 6.21 -0.57
N GLY A 116 18.63 6.36 0.44
CA GLY A 116 19.20 7.65 0.85
C GLY A 116 18.21 8.54 1.61
N LYS A 117 18.64 9.76 1.85
CA LYS A 117 17.87 10.76 2.63
C LYS A 117 16.59 11.22 1.94
N ASN A 118 16.50 11.05 0.62
CA ASN A 118 15.33 11.42 -0.20
C ASN A 118 14.45 10.20 -0.53
N ALA A 119 14.67 9.06 0.11
CA ALA A 119 13.81 7.91 -0.08
C ALA A 119 12.35 8.23 0.29
N LYS A 120 11.39 7.76 -0.51
CA LYS A 120 9.95 8.01 -0.25
C LYS A 120 9.54 7.71 1.19
N PRO A 121 9.90 6.56 1.81
CA PRO A 121 9.54 6.30 3.20
C PRO A 121 10.12 7.30 4.20
N VAL A 122 11.31 7.84 3.92
CA VAL A 122 11.93 8.87 4.77
C VAL A 122 11.17 10.20 4.64
N GLN A 123 10.77 10.55 3.43
CA GLN A 123 9.96 11.77 3.20
C GLN A 123 8.57 11.63 3.82
N GLU A 124 7.92 10.49 3.68
CA GLU A 124 6.62 10.19 4.26
C GLU A 124 6.67 10.26 5.79
N LEU A 125 7.71 9.68 6.41
CA LEU A 125 7.92 9.78 7.85
C LEU A 125 8.10 11.25 8.29
N LYS A 126 8.85 12.04 7.53
CA LYS A 126 9.04 13.46 7.80
C LYS A 126 7.72 14.24 7.72
N ILE A 127 6.88 13.95 6.74
CA ILE A 127 5.57 14.60 6.60
C ILE A 127 4.68 14.28 7.80
N LEU A 128 4.68 13.02 8.28
CA LEU A 128 3.95 12.65 9.51
C LEU A 128 4.52 13.39 10.73
N MET A 129 5.83 13.49 10.86
CA MET A 129 6.50 14.22 11.94
C MET A 129 6.11 15.70 11.93
N ASP A 130 6.17 16.36 10.75
CA ASP A 130 5.79 17.76 10.57
C ASP A 130 4.30 18.02 10.91
N PHE A 131 3.41 17.04 10.66
CA PHE A 131 2.02 17.09 11.06
C PHE A 131 1.88 17.04 12.59
N LEU A 132 2.53 16.07 13.23
CA LEU A 132 2.48 15.94 14.71
C LEU A 132 3.03 17.18 15.40
N GLU A 133 4.14 17.75 14.91
CA GLU A 133 4.69 19.01 15.45
C GLU A 133 3.69 20.16 15.32
N ARG A 134 2.98 20.28 14.19
CA ARG A 134 1.96 21.33 14.02
C ARG A 134 0.80 21.15 14.99
N GLU A 135 0.32 19.93 15.22
CA GLU A 135 -0.74 19.66 16.20
C GLU A 135 -0.28 19.95 17.64
N MET A 136 0.99 19.67 17.98
CA MET A 136 1.60 20.05 19.27
C MET A 136 1.69 21.57 19.42
N ASN A 137 2.14 22.29 18.40
CA ASN A 137 2.25 23.75 18.41
C ASN A 137 0.89 24.46 18.55
N GLN A 138 -0.19 23.80 18.13
CA GLN A 138 -1.57 24.28 18.30
C GLN A 138 -2.20 23.85 19.65
N GLY A 139 -1.45 23.16 20.51
CA GLY A 139 -1.93 22.67 21.80
C GLY A 139 -2.95 21.52 21.69
N ARG A 140 -3.09 20.90 20.53
CA ARG A 140 -4.00 19.76 20.30
C ARG A 140 -3.37 18.42 20.68
N LEU A 141 -2.04 18.36 20.75
CA LEU A 141 -1.25 17.27 21.33
C LEU A 141 -0.32 17.83 22.41
N ARG A 142 -0.02 17.00 23.39
CA ARG A 142 1.02 17.29 24.37
C ARG A 142 2.38 17.34 23.65
N SER A 143 3.21 18.31 24.01
CA SER A 143 4.57 18.41 23.49
C SER A 143 5.40 17.19 23.90
N CYS A 144 5.97 16.50 22.90
CA CYS A 144 6.89 15.39 23.08
C CYS A 144 7.84 15.34 21.86
N ASP A 145 8.73 14.35 21.82
CA ASP A 145 9.59 14.11 20.65
C ASP A 145 8.75 13.60 19.47
N ALA A 146 8.48 14.49 18.52
CA ALA A 146 7.68 14.17 17.32
C ALA A 146 8.35 13.12 16.43
N GLN A 147 9.68 13.08 16.39
CA GLN A 147 10.42 12.09 15.63
C GLN A 147 10.24 10.69 16.24
N ALA A 148 10.41 10.56 17.55
CA ALA A 148 10.21 9.29 18.25
C ALA A 148 8.76 8.83 18.12
N LEU A 149 7.79 9.74 18.25
CA LEU A 149 6.36 9.44 18.11
C LEU A 149 6.04 8.96 16.69
N ALA A 150 6.52 9.65 15.66
CA ALA A 150 6.30 9.26 14.26
C ALA A 150 6.90 7.88 13.95
N HIS A 151 8.13 7.59 14.44
CA HIS A 151 8.74 6.27 14.29
C HIS A 151 7.95 5.17 15.00
N MET A 152 7.45 5.44 16.20
CA MET A 152 6.64 4.47 16.94
C MET A 152 5.33 4.15 16.20
N ILE A 153 4.63 5.17 15.70
CA ILE A 153 3.39 5.01 14.94
C ILE A 153 3.66 4.22 13.65
N MET A 154 4.60 4.70 12.82
CA MET A 154 4.92 4.03 11.56
C MET A 154 5.45 2.61 11.78
N GLY A 155 6.26 2.40 12.81
CA GLY A 155 6.78 1.07 13.18
C GLY A 155 5.66 0.09 13.53
N ALA A 156 4.68 0.51 14.33
CA ALA A 156 3.52 -0.32 14.68
C ALA A 156 2.67 -0.66 13.45
N LEU A 157 2.37 0.33 12.60
CA LEU A 157 1.58 0.14 11.38
C LEU A 157 2.31 -0.76 10.37
N MET A 158 3.62 -0.53 10.15
CA MET A 158 4.42 -1.37 9.24
C MET A 158 4.57 -2.79 9.75
N ASN A 159 4.75 -2.99 11.05
CA ASN A 159 4.80 -4.33 11.65
C ASN A 159 3.47 -5.07 11.43
N TYR A 160 2.33 -4.40 11.61
CA TYR A 160 1.01 -4.98 11.35
C TYR A 160 0.86 -5.44 9.89
N VAL A 161 1.26 -4.60 8.92
CA VAL A 161 1.26 -4.97 7.50
C VAL A 161 2.17 -6.16 7.24
N PHE A 162 3.40 -6.13 7.77
CA PHE A 162 4.39 -7.19 7.58
C PHE A 162 3.91 -8.54 8.10
N LEU A 163 3.40 -8.58 9.35
CA LEU A 163 2.87 -9.80 9.94
C LEU A 163 1.64 -10.32 9.18
N GLY A 164 0.77 -9.44 8.71
CA GLY A 164 -0.37 -9.80 7.87
C GLY A 164 0.05 -10.52 6.57
N GLN A 165 1.16 -10.09 5.96
CA GLN A 165 1.70 -10.74 4.75
C GLN A 165 2.30 -12.13 5.04
N ILE A 166 2.95 -12.31 6.19
CA ILE A 166 3.55 -13.60 6.58
C ILE A 166 2.47 -14.61 6.99
N SER A 167 1.43 -14.14 7.68
CA SER A 167 0.35 -14.97 8.21
C SER A 167 -0.67 -15.42 7.15
N SER A 168 -0.67 -14.77 5.97
CA SER A 168 -1.49 -15.21 4.85
C SER A 168 -0.95 -16.55 4.33
N PRO A 169 -1.73 -17.65 4.35
CA PRO A 169 -1.25 -18.93 3.85
C PRO A 169 -0.87 -18.76 2.37
N MET A 170 0.35 -19.11 2.02
CA MET A 170 0.72 -19.35 0.62
C MET A 170 -0.14 -20.53 0.15
N THR A 171 -1.26 -20.24 -0.49
CA THR A 171 -2.08 -21.27 -1.12
C THR A 171 -1.26 -21.93 -2.21
N SER A 172 -0.74 -23.12 -1.91
CA SER A 172 -0.22 -24.02 -2.93
C SER A 172 -1.30 -24.23 -3.99
N PRO A 173 -0.96 -24.30 -5.28
CA PRO A 173 -1.93 -24.48 -6.34
C PRO A 173 -2.46 -25.91 -6.33
N THR A 174 -3.41 -26.24 -5.48
CA THR A 174 -4.23 -27.42 -5.63
C THR A 174 -5.47 -27.04 -6.43
N HIS A 175 -5.59 -27.63 -7.61
CA HIS A 175 -6.69 -27.52 -8.54
C HIS A 175 -8.05 -27.63 -7.84
N SER A 176 -8.86 -26.59 -7.93
CA SER A 176 -10.31 -26.65 -8.04
C SER A 176 -10.83 -25.38 -8.68
N PRO A 177 -11.58 -25.47 -9.79
CA PRO A 177 -12.13 -24.29 -10.46
C PRO A 177 -13.47 -23.94 -9.83
N GLN A 178 -13.48 -23.11 -8.82
CA GLN A 178 -14.74 -22.50 -8.37
C GLN A 178 -14.52 -21.07 -7.92
N THR A 179 -15.24 -20.18 -8.62
CA THR A 179 -15.60 -18.80 -8.29
C THR A 179 -14.44 -17.84 -7.94
N GLY A 180 -13.92 -17.20 -8.99
CA GLY A 180 -13.05 -16.03 -8.84
C GLY A 180 -13.81 -14.82 -8.36
N ILE A 181 -13.74 -14.50 -7.05
CA ILE A 181 -14.04 -13.15 -6.50
C ILE A 181 -13.47 -12.97 -5.06
N GLU A 182 -12.58 -13.81 -4.55
CA GLU A 182 -12.17 -13.65 -3.13
C GLU A 182 -10.67 -13.44 -2.85
N LEU A 183 -9.85 -12.99 -3.78
CA LEU A 183 -8.39 -12.86 -3.55
C LEU A 183 -7.86 -11.42 -3.50
N HIS A 184 -8.72 -10.44 -3.41
CA HIS A 184 -8.43 -9.08 -2.94
C HIS A 184 -9.26 -8.75 -1.70
N GLN A 185 -9.22 -9.59 -0.69
CA GLN A 185 -9.44 -9.08 0.66
C GLN A 185 -8.20 -8.25 1.02
N SER A 186 -8.17 -7.08 0.39
CA SER A 186 -7.53 -5.89 0.86
C SER A 186 -7.66 -5.88 2.38
N VAL A 187 -6.61 -5.49 3.11
CA VAL A 187 -6.67 -5.10 4.52
C VAL A 187 -7.77 -4.05 4.74
N LYS A 188 -8.37 -3.55 3.65
CA LYS A 188 -9.54 -2.72 3.63
C LYS A 188 -10.57 -3.28 4.56
N SER A 189 -10.56 -2.71 5.78
CA SER A 189 -11.72 -2.73 6.66
C SER A 189 -12.20 -4.11 7.14
N SER A 190 -11.27 -5.03 7.46
CA SER A 190 -11.70 -6.07 8.40
C SER A 190 -11.95 -5.38 9.75
N THR A 191 -12.98 -5.80 10.46
CA THR A 191 -13.27 -5.35 11.83
C THR A 191 -12.02 -5.43 12.70
N ALA A 192 -11.17 -6.42 12.49
CA ALA A 192 -9.89 -6.61 13.19
C ALA A 192 -8.87 -5.50 12.91
N THR A 193 -8.72 -5.06 11.65
CA THR A 193 -7.80 -3.97 11.29
C THR A 193 -8.24 -2.66 11.91
N ARG A 194 -9.53 -2.36 11.84
CA ARG A 194 -10.10 -1.18 12.46
C ARG A 194 -9.90 -1.18 13.97
N LEU A 195 -10.21 -2.28 14.63
CA LEU A 195 -10.00 -2.44 16.08
C LEU A 195 -8.54 -2.28 16.48
N PHE A 196 -7.61 -2.83 15.69
CA PHE A 196 -6.17 -2.62 15.91
C PHE A 196 -5.80 -1.13 15.86
N VAL A 197 -6.28 -0.40 14.84
CA VAL A 197 -5.99 1.02 14.69
C VAL A 197 -6.61 1.84 15.81
N GLU A 198 -7.86 1.57 16.17
CA GLU A 198 -8.54 2.27 17.26
C GLU A 198 -7.83 2.05 18.60
N ASN A 199 -7.39 0.82 18.89
CA ASN A 199 -6.59 0.52 20.08
C ASN A 199 -5.20 1.18 20.05
N LEU A 200 -4.53 1.18 18.90
CA LEU A 200 -3.24 1.86 18.73
C LEU A 200 -3.39 3.36 19.01
N VAL A 201 -4.42 3.99 18.42
CA VAL A 201 -4.69 5.42 18.66
C VAL A 201 -5.02 5.66 20.13
N GLU A 202 -5.79 4.80 20.78
CA GLU A 202 -6.11 4.93 22.21
C GLU A 202 -4.84 4.91 23.09
N ILE A 203 -3.95 3.93 22.86
CA ILE A 203 -2.69 3.80 23.63
C ILE A 203 -1.81 5.03 23.42
N VAL A 204 -1.65 5.46 22.15
CA VAL A 204 -0.86 6.64 21.81
C VAL A 204 -1.51 7.89 22.44
N TRP A 205 -2.84 8.03 22.33
CA TRP A 205 -3.59 9.18 22.83
C TRP A 205 -3.41 9.40 24.32
N GLN A 206 -3.45 8.34 25.13
CA GLN A 206 -3.21 8.43 26.59
C GLN A 206 -1.84 9.03 26.92
N GLY A 207 -0.83 8.83 26.02
CA GLY A 207 0.50 9.40 26.17
C GLY A 207 0.66 10.84 25.65
N ILE A 208 -0.20 11.29 24.72
CA ILE A 208 -0.05 12.55 23.98
C ILE A 208 -1.25 13.48 24.05
N ALA A 209 -2.34 13.10 24.74
CA ALA A 209 -3.49 13.97 24.94
C ALA A 209 -3.09 15.29 25.62
N PRO A 210 -3.68 16.42 25.25
CA PRO A 210 -3.45 17.68 25.95
C PRO A 210 -3.90 17.56 27.42
N HIS A 211 -3.21 18.26 28.30
CA HIS A 211 -3.56 18.32 29.73
C HIS A 211 -4.75 19.25 29.94
#